data_6972663f61d9ba76910321e401e9d899
#
_entry.id   6972663f61d9ba76910321e401e9d899
#
_cell.length_a   1.000
_cell.length_b   1.000
_cell.length_c   1.000
_cell.angle_alpha   90.00
_cell.angle_beta   90.00
_cell.angle_gamma   90.00
#
_symmetry.space_group_name_H-M   'P 1'
#
loop_
_entity.id
_entity.type
_entity.pdbx_description
1 polymer ?
#
loop_
_entity_poly.entity_id
_entity_poly.type
_entity_poly.pdbx_seq_one_letter_code
_entity_poly.pdbx_strand_id
1 'polypeptide(L)'
;MKTIICGAGDVGYSIADKLSRENFEVTVIDEDENRLNKVSENLDVKTINGIPSMPSVLENAGANDCEILIAVTKSDETNMVTCQIGHSLFKIKKKIARIRQQDYLKNDWKNLYNDENFPIDAIISPEQEVAKGIFRRLISPGTIDMVELSDKKLKLIGLKCEDNFLHSGLSVRELSEKFPDYLANIMFIFRGDQKFTVNSSTKIEKKDTIFLVVETDNLTDVLSEFGHQELQAKKAVIIGGGNIGFSLAQLIENSETYIKTELIEANKERAEFLASNLENITVTCGDGLDNQILEEVNISDSGYCISITEDDEVNILSSLLAKRAGANTSITLINNSNYSSLLSNIGVDMTIDPKIITISKILEKVRGVKIRNDYSIGEGFGEVIEADIQSESFLCNKNLKELELPKGIRIGSIVRDKKIIIPNSQTVFKENDDVVFFAETNLSLIHI
;
A
#
# COMPACT_ATOMS: atom_id res chain seq x y z
N MET A 1 -13.54 5.08 -20.13
CA MET A 1 -14.30 5.60 -18.95
C MET A 1 -13.92 7.05 -18.73
N LYS A 2 -14.91 7.94 -18.58
CA LYS A 2 -14.67 9.36 -18.31
C LYS A 2 -14.50 9.59 -16.81
N THR A 3 -13.39 10.21 -16.42
CA THR A 3 -13.02 10.41 -15.02
C THR A 3 -12.65 11.86 -14.76
N ILE A 4 -13.20 12.45 -13.72
CA ILE A 4 -12.83 13.78 -13.23
C ILE A 4 -12.02 13.63 -11.94
N ILE A 5 -10.85 14.27 -11.90
CA ILE A 5 -9.98 14.34 -10.74
C ILE A 5 -9.96 15.77 -10.21
N CYS A 6 -10.35 15.97 -8.97
CA CYS A 6 -10.40 17.25 -8.29
C CYS A 6 -9.21 17.38 -7.34
N GLY A 7 -8.25 18.24 -7.73
CA GLY A 7 -6.97 18.43 -7.08
C GLY A 7 -5.80 17.97 -7.94
N ALA A 8 -4.93 18.89 -8.36
CA ALA A 8 -3.72 18.66 -9.17
C ALA A 8 -2.43 18.61 -8.31
N GLY A 9 -2.54 18.33 -7.01
CA GLY A 9 -1.38 18.06 -6.14
C GLY A 9 -0.73 16.72 -6.52
N ASP A 10 0.33 16.31 -5.79
CA ASP A 10 1.11 15.09 -6.09
C ASP A 10 0.24 13.84 -6.25
N VAL A 11 -0.77 13.67 -5.40
CA VAL A 11 -1.69 12.53 -5.47
C VAL A 11 -2.54 12.57 -6.73
N GLY A 12 -3.19 13.73 -7.00
CA GLY A 12 -4.04 13.89 -8.18
C GLY A 12 -3.26 13.79 -9.49
N TYR A 13 -2.06 14.39 -9.54
CA TYR A 13 -1.14 14.24 -10.68
C TYR A 13 -0.81 12.78 -10.96
N SER A 14 -0.41 12.03 -9.93
CA SER A 14 -0.02 10.62 -10.09
C SER A 14 -1.20 9.72 -10.48
N ILE A 15 -2.42 10.01 -9.99
CA ILE A 15 -3.62 9.29 -10.41
C ILE A 15 -3.92 9.62 -11.89
N ALA A 16 -3.83 10.90 -12.29
CA ALA A 16 -4.05 11.33 -13.66
C ALA A 16 -3.06 10.68 -14.63
N ASP A 17 -1.76 10.61 -14.28
CA ASP A 17 -0.73 9.93 -15.07
C ASP A 17 -1.05 8.44 -15.27
N LYS A 18 -1.38 7.73 -14.19
CA LYS A 18 -1.69 6.29 -14.29
C LYS A 18 -2.97 6.03 -15.09
N LEU A 19 -4.05 6.77 -14.84
CA LEU A 19 -5.32 6.57 -15.55
C LEU A 19 -5.24 6.97 -17.03
N SER A 20 -4.48 8.02 -17.37
CA SER A 20 -4.28 8.40 -18.79
C SER A 20 -3.56 7.31 -19.57
N ARG A 21 -2.55 6.66 -18.97
CA ARG A 21 -1.86 5.50 -19.57
C ARG A 21 -2.76 4.27 -19.71
N GLU A 22 -3.80 4.15 -18.91
CA GLU A 22 -4.80 3.08 -18.96
C GLU A 22 -5.98 3.41 -19.89
N ASN A 23 -5.85 4.42 -20.78
CA ASN A 23 -6.86 4.87 -21.73
C ASN A 23 -8.17 5.38 -21.10
N PHE A 24 -8.10 5.91 -19.86
CA PHE A 24 -9.20 6.69 -19.32
C PHE A 24 -9.20 8.10 -19.93
N GLU A 25 -10.37 8.63 -20.18
CA GLU A 25 -10.56 10.04 -20.57
C GLU A 25 -10.57 10.88 -19.26
N VAL A 26 -9.43 11.51 -18.96
CA VAL A 26 -9.21 12.18 -17.68
C VAL A 26 -9.34 13.69 -17.83
N THR A 27 -10.12 14.32 -16.93
CA THR A 27 -10.14 15.77 -16.72
C THR A 27 -9.66 16.08 -15.30
N VAL A 28 -8.71 17.00 -15.16
CA VAL A 28 -8.17 17.45 -13.88
C VAL A 28 -8.63 18.85 -13.57
N ILE A 29 -9.16 19.08 -12.35
CA ILE A 29 -9.61 20.39 -11.86
C ILE A 29 -8.72 20.81 -10.70
N ASP A 30 -8.19 22.04 -10.73
CA ASP A 30 -7.52 22.69 -9.60
C ASP A 30 -7.70 24.21 -9.70
N GLU A 31 -7.61 24.91 -8.58
CA GLU A 31 -7.61 26.38 -8.54
C GLU A 31 -6.22 26.98 -8.84
N ASP A 32 -5.14 26.19 -8.70
CA ASP A 32 -3.77 26.58 -8.95
C ASP A 32 -3.37 26.31 -10.41
N GLU A 33 -3.28 27.38 -11.19
CA GLU A 33 -2.93 27.35 -12.61
C GLU A 33 -1.53 26.74 -12.86
N ASN A 34 -0.56 26.96 -11.96
CA ASN A 34 0.79 26.41 -12.10
C ASN A 34 0.79 24.88 -12.02
N ARG A 35 -0.06 24.32 -11.14
CA ARG A 35 -0.22 22.86 -11.06
C ARG A 35 -0.88 22.29 -12.31
N LEU A 36 -1.90 22.98 -12.82
CA LEU A 36 -2.58 22.57 -14.05
C LEU A 36 -1.66 22.63 -15.26
N ASN A 37 -0.79 23.66 -15.37
CA ASN A 37 0.22 23.74 -16.42
C ASN A 37 1.18 22.56 -16.36
N LYS A 38 1.68 22.21 -15.15
CA LYS A 38 2.52 21.01 -14.98
C LYS A 38 1.81 19.73 -15.43
N VAL A 39 0.51 19.60 -15.16
CA VAL A 39 -0.30 18.45 -15.61
C VAL A 39 -0.42 18.43 -17.13
N SER A 40 -0.84 19.55 -17.76
CA SER A 40 -1.07 19.63 -19.21
C SER A 40 0.19 19.52 -20.07
N GLU A 41 1.35 19.93 -19.53
CA GLU A 41 2.64 19.80 -20.22
C GLU A 41 3.17 18.35 -20.25
N ASN A 42 2.81 17.54 -19.27
CA ASN A 42 3.39 16.21 -19.11
C ASN A 42 2.42 15.06 -19.35
N LEU A 43 1.10 15.31 -19.31
CA LEU A 43 0.07 14.28 -19.42
C LEU A 43 -0.92 14.60 -20.52
N ASP A 44 -1.41 13.57 -21.21
CA ASP A 44 -2.49 13.69 -22.19
C ASP A 44 -3.86 13.70 -21.48
N VAL A 45 -4.18 14.80 -20.83
CA VAL A 45 -5.41 14.99 -20.06
C VAL A 45 -5.96 16.41 -20.23
N LYS A 46 -7.26 16.56 -20.06
CA LYS A 46 -7.91 17.87 -20.04
C LYS A 46 -7.71 18.54 -18.66
N THR A 47 -7.43 19.84 -18.64
CA THR A 47 -7.33 20.62 -17.40
C THR A 47 -8.38 21.71 -17.35
N ILE A 48 -8.95 21.96 -16.17
CA ILE A 48 -9.94 23.03 -15.91
C ILE A 48 -9.49 23.79 -14.65
N ASN A 49 -9.29 25.10 -14.81
CA ASN A 49 -9.02 25.98 -13.67
C ASN A 49 -10.32 26.34 -12.96
N GLY A 50 -10.37 26.13 -11.64
CA GLY A 50 -11.51 26.46 -10.81
C GLY A 50 -11.60 25.66 -9.52
N ILE A 51 -12.55 26.04 -8.67
CA ILE A 51 -12.85 25.34 -7.42
C ILE A 51 -13.77 24.16 -7.71
N PRO A 52 -13.38 22.90 -7.40
CA PRO A 52 -14.13 21.71 -7.77
C PRO A 52 -15.55 21.64 -7.18
N SER A 53 -15.80 22.29 -6.04
CA SER A 53 -17.12 22.34 -5.41
C SER A 53 -18.07 23.35 -6.05
N MET A 54 -17.71 23.99 -7.19
CA MET A 54 -18.59 24.86 -7.95
C MET A 54 -19.28 24.08 -9.06
N PRO A 55 -20.64 24.06 -9.13
CA PRO A 55 -21.37 23.31 -10.15
C PRO A 55 -20.97 23.62 -11.58
N SER A 56 -20.76 24.90 -11.91
CA SER A 56 -20.35 25.33 -13.25
C SER A 56 -18.95 24.82 -13.64
N VAL A 57 -18.04 24.67 -12.68
CA VAL A 57 -16.71 24.14 -12.92
C VAL A 57 -16.79 22.63 -13.23
N LEU A 58 -17.60 21.89 -12.49
CA LEU A 58 -17.85 20.46 -12.75
C LEU A 58 -18.53 20.25 -14.10
N GLU A 59 -19.51 21.09 -14.46
CA GLU A 59 -20.18 21.04 -15.76
C GLU A 59 -19.18 21.26 -16.91
N ASN A 60 -18.32 22.28 -16.82
CA ASN A 60 -17.28 22.57 -17.80
C ASN A 60 -16.23 21.43 -17.91
N ALA A 61 -16.03 20.70 -16.83
CA ALA A 61 -15.16 19.52 -16.78
C ALA A 61 -15.80 18.27 -17.43
N GLY A 62 -17.09 18.33 -17.79
CA GLY A 62 -17.80 17.24 -18.43
C GLY A 62 -18.50 16.29 -17.45
N ALA A 63 -18.93 16.80 -16.29
CA ALA A 63 -19.58 16.01 -15.24
C ALA A 63 -20.86 15.31 -15.70
N ASN A 64 -21.58 15.83 -16.71
CA ASN A 64 -22.79 15.23 -17.28
C ASN A 64 -22.55 13.81 -17.84
N ASP A 65 -21.36 13.55 -18.37
CA ASP A 65 -20.98 12.25 -18.97
C ASP A 65 -19.95 11.50 -18.13
N CYS A 66 -19.62 12.01 -16.95
CA CYS A 66 -18.60 11.44 -16.07
C CYS A 66 -19.11 10.18 -15.38
N GLU A 67 -18.27 9.15 -15.35
CA GLU A 67 -18.57 7.89 -14.66
C GLU A 67 -17.95 7.85 -13.27
N ILE A 68 -16.77 8.47 -13.09
CA ILE A 68 -15.99 8.43 -11.84
C ILE A 68 -15.52 9.84 -11.47
N LEU A 69 -15.81 10.24 -10.24
CA LEU A 69 -15.34 11.48 -9.63
C LEU A 69 -14.37 11.16 -8.49
N ILE A 70 -13.18 11.72 -8.54
CA ILE A 70 -12.12 11.52 -7.54
C ILE A 70 -11.78 12.88 -6.92
N ALA A 71 -12.18 13.08 -5.66
CA ALA A 71 -11.96 14.32 -4.93
C ALA A 71 -10.78 14.15 -3.96
N VAL A 72 -9.63 14.74 -4.31
CA VAL A 72 -8.35 14.63 -3.57
C VAL A 72 -7.70 15.99 -3.31
N THR A 73 -8.50 17.04 -3.17
CA THR A 73 -8.04 18.37 -2.79
C THR A 73 -7.49 18.39 -1.35
N LYS A 74 -6.94 19.52 -0.92
CA LYS A 74 -6.43 19.66 0.46
C LYS A 74 -7.54 19.75 1.52
N SER A 75 -8.77 20.17 1.15
CA SER A 75 -9.89 20.34 2.06
C SER A 75 -10.84 19.17 1.98
N ASP A 76 -11.10 18.54 3.13
CA ASP A 76 -12.07 17.44 3.27
C ASP A 76 -13.47 17.93 2.93
N GLU A 77 -13.83 19.15 3.36
CA GLU A 77 -15.13 19.77 3.09
C GLU A 77 -15.33 19.98 1.58
N THR A 78 -14.30 20.49 0.89
CA THR A 78 -14.34 20.61 -0.58
C THR A 78 -14.54 19.27 -1.24
N ASN A 79 -13.85 18.22 -0.77
CA ASN A 79 -13.97 16.87 -1.32
C ASN A 79 -15.40 16.29 -1.11
N MET A 80 -15.95 16.46 0.11
CA MET A 80 -17.32 16.03 0.41
C MET A 80 -18.38 16.78 -0.41
N VAL A 81 -18.27 18.12 -0.47
CA VAL A 81 -19.23 18.94 -1.24
C VAL A 81 -19.13 18.64 -2.73
N THR A 82 -17.93 18.43 -3.27
CA THR A 82 -17.73 18.04 -4.68
C THR A 82 -18.44 16.73 -5.00
N CYS A 83 -18.30 15.70 -4.14
CA CYS A 83 -19.02 14.44 -4.30
C CYS A 83 -20.53 14.62 -4.21
N GLN A 84 -21.02 15.44 -3.27
CA GLN A 84 -22.43 15.76 -3.13
C GLN A 84 -23.01 16.40 -4.40
N ILE A 85 -22.32 17.38 -4.98
CA ILE A 85 -22.74 18.05 -6.22
C ILE A 85 -22.70 17.07 -7.39
N GLY A 86 -21.64 16.26 -7.50
CA GLY A 86 -21.49 15.22 -8.51
C GLY A 86 -22.66 14.22 -8.48
N HIS A 87 -23.13 13.84 -7.30
CA HIS A 87 -24.30 13.00 -7.13
C HIS A 87 -25.60 13.73 -7.49
N SER A 88 -25.84 14.87 -6.85
CA SER A 88 -27.15 15.53 -6.89
C SER A 88 -27.48 16.12 -8.25
N LEU A 89 -26.52 16.77 -8.91
CA LEU A 89 -26.75 17.46 -10.18
C LEU A 89 -26.39 16.59 -11.39
N PHE A 90 -25.30 15.83 -11.34
CA PHE A 90 -24.75 15.13 -12.50
C PHE A 90 -24.95 13.62 -12.48
N LYS A 91 -25.46 13.06 -11.37
CA LYS A 91 -25.73 11.62 -11.21
C LYS A 91 -24.51 10.74 -11.45
N ILE A 92 -23.32 11.22 -11.10
CA ILE A 92 -22.08 10.47 -11.25
C ILE A 92 -22.17 9.18 -10.41
N LYS A 93 -21.89 8.04 -11.05
CA LYS A 93 -22.12 6.70 -10.47
C LYS A 93 -21.14 6.39 -9.35
N LYS A 94 -19.86 6.79 -9.49
CA LYS A 94 -18.82 6.46 -8.54
C LYS A 94 -18.09 7.71 -8.06
N LYS A 95 -18.10 7.92 -6.76
CA LYS A 95 -17.50 9.08 -6.10
C LYS A 95 -16.54 8.62 -5.02
N ILE A 96 -15.28 9.02 -5.17
CA ILE A 96 -14.19 8.66 -4.27
C ILE A 96 -13.68 9.95 -3.64
N ALA A 97 -13.62 10.01 -2.32
CA ALA A 97 -13.13 11.19 -1.61
C ALA A 97 -11.97 10.86 -0.67
N ARG A 98 -10.96 11.72 -0.66
CA ARG A 98 -9.94 11.74 0.36
C ARG A 98 -10.45 12.51 1.57
N ILE A 99 -10.46 11.87 2.74
CA ILE A 99 -10.83 12.44 4.04
C ILE A 99 -9.70 12.18 5.03
N ARG A 100 -9.13 13.25 5.60
CA ARG A 100 -7.98 13.20 6.49
C ARG A 100 -8.35 13.39 7.96
N GLN A 101 -9.36 14.21 8.21
CA GLN A 101 -9.80 14.54 9.57
C GLN A 101 -10.47 13.34 10.22
N GLN A 102 -9.84 12.83 11.28
CA GLN A 102 -10.32 11.62 11.98
C GLN A 102 -11.69 11.80 12.60
N ASP A 103 -12.09 13.04 12.89
CA ASP A 103 -13.43 13.31 13.44
C ASP A 103 -14.54 12.91 12.47
N TYR A 104 -14.36 13.14 11.18
CA TYR A 104 -15.30 12.68 10.14
C TYR A 104 -15.34 11.16 9.97
N LEU A 105 -14.35 10.41 10.45
CA LEU A 105 -14.20 8.98 10.24
C LEU A 105 -14.60 8.12 11.43
N LYS A 106 -15.11 8.75 12.52
CA LYS A 106 -15.58 8.02 13.70
C LYS A 106 -16.74 7.10 13.37
N ASN A 107 -16.76 5.94 14.01
CA ASN A 107 -17.82 4.96 13.82
C ASN A 107 -19.23 5.51 14.14
N ASP A 108 -19.31 6.46 15.07
CA ASP A 108 -20.56 7.11 15.46
C ASP A 108 -21.22 7.89 14.30
N TRP A 109 -20.40 8.31 13.32
CA TRP A 109 -20.84 9.08 12.15
C TRP A 109 -20.97 8.25 10.88
N LYS A 110 -20.99 6.91 10.96
CA LYS A 110 -21.12 6.04 9.75
C LYS A 110 -22.29 6.42 8.84
N ASN A 111 -23.38 6.87 9.44
CA ASN A 111 -24.58 7.30 8.68
C ASN A 111 -24.39 8.64 7.94
N LEU A 112 -23.26 9.32 8.12
CA LEU A 112 -22.95 10.52 7.36
C LEU A 112 -22.71 10.20 5.86
N TYR A 113 -22.18 9.02 5.57
CA TYR A 113 -21.78 8.62 4.23
C TYR A 113 -22.78 7.63 3.62
N ASN A 114 -23.83 8.17 3.04
CA ASN A 114 -24.86 7.44 2.33
C ASN A 114 -25.48 8.33 1.25
N ASP A 115 -26.35 7.79 0.39
CA ASP A 115 -26.97 8.52 -0.72
C ASP A 115 -27.87 9.68 -0.29
N GLU A 116 -28.36 9.68 0.95
CA GLU A 116 -29.24 10.74 1.48
C GLU A 116 -28.45 11.92 2.06
N ASN A 117 -27.25 11.66 2.62
CA ASN A 117 -26.42 12.68 3.27
C ASN A 117 -25.22 13.05 2.37
N PHE A 118 -24.06 12.42 2.55
CA PHE A 118 -22.90 12.58 1.68
C PHE A 118 -22.68 11.31 0.85
N PRO A 119 -23.06 11.29 -0.42
CA PRO A 119 -23.00 10.12 -1.29
C PRO A 119 -21.57 9.88 -1.79
N ILE A 120 -20.73 9.35 -0.92
CA ILE A 120 -19.35 8.98 -1.19
C ILE A 120 -19.27 7.45 -1.20
N ASP A 121 -18.94 6.88 -2.34
CA ASP A 121 -18.89 5.43 -2.53
C ASP A 121 -17.61 4.81 -1.93
N ALA A 122 -16.53 5.58 -1.87
CA ALA A 122 -15.30 5.17 -1.21
C ALA A 122 -14.58 6.35 -0.56
N ILE A 123 -14.27 6.19 0.72
CA ILE A 123 -13.47 7.14 1.49
C ILE A 123 -12.05 6.59 1.59
N ILE A 124 -11.07 7.43 1.30
CA ILE A 124 -9.66 7.12 1.47
C ILE A 124 -9.08 8.04 2.52
N SER A 125 -8.67 7.47 3.65
CA SER A 125 -7.90 8.16 4.69
C SER A 125 -6.44 7.74 4.60
N PRO A 126 -5.55 8.61 4.11
CA PRO A 126 -4.13 8.30 4.01
C PRO A 126 -3.54 7.85 5.34
N GLU A 127 -3.92 8.53 6.41
CA GLU A 127 -3.42 8.28 7.75
C GLU A 127 -3.78 6.89 8.25
N GLN A 128 -5.01 6.46 8.05
CA GLN A 128 -5.47 5.11 8.42
C GLN A 128 -4.84 4.03 7.53
N GLU A 129 -4.70 4.27 6.23
CA GLU A 129 -4.11 3.29 5.32
C GLU A 129 -2.61 3.10 5.58
N VAL A 130 -1.88 4.17 5.92
CA VAL A 130 -0.48 4.11 6.36
C VAL A 130 -0.37 3.33 7.68
N ALA A 131 -1.20 3.65 8.67
CA ALA A 131 -1.22 2.95 9.94
C ALA A 131 -1.49 1.44 9.77
N LYS A 132 -2.46 1.06 8.93
CA LYS A 132 -2.72 -0.34 8.57
C LYS A 132 -1.51 -1.00 7.88
N GLY A 133 -0.82 -0.27 6.99
CA GLY A 133 0.39 -0.75 6.33
C GLY A 133 1.52 -1.05 7.32
N ILE A 134 1.74 -0.16 8.29
CA ILE A 134 2.73 -0.36 9.36
C ILE A 134 2.31 -1.53 10.26
N PHE A 135 1.05 -1.56 10.69
CA PHE A 135 0.53 -2.59 11.56
C PHE A 135 0.72 -4.00 10.98
N ARG A 136 0.43 -4.19 9.68
CA ARG A 136 0.66 -5.47 9.00
C ARG A 136 2.13 -5.92 9.10
N ARG A 137 3.09 -4.99 9.02
CA ARG A 137 4.53 -5.32 9.18
C ARG A 137 4.87 -5.71 10.61
N LEU A 138 4.25 -5.08 11.61
CA LEU A 138 4.47 -5.42 13.03
C LEU A 138 3.97 -6.82 13.39
N ILE A 139 2.85 -7.25 12.84
CA ILE A 139 2.28 -8.58 13.10
C ILE A 139 2.90 -9.70 12.26
N SER A 140 3.78 -9.34 11.31
CA SER A 140 4.48 -10.31 10.44
C SER A 140 5.96 -9.96 10.32
N PRO A 141 6.72 -10.05 11.44
CA PRO A 141 8.14 -9.75 11.46
C PRO A 141 8.91 -10.66 10.50
N GLY A 142 10.02 -10.14 9.99
CA GLY A 142 10.80 -10.81 8.93
C GLY A 142 10.27 -10.52 7.52
N THR A 143 9.07 -9.93 7.37
CA THR A 143 8.57 -9.49 6.07
C THR A 143 8.80 -8.00 5.86
N ILE A 144 9.26 -7.63 4.68
CA ILE A 144 9.40 -6.23 4.26
C ILE A 144 8.03 -5.66 3.86
N ASP A 145 7.20 -6.53 3.28
CA ASP A 145 5.83 -6.23 2.90
C ASP A 145 4.94 -7.47 3.06
N MET A 146 3.67 -7.27 3.36
CA MET A 146 2.70 -8.36 3.45
C MET A 146 1.31 -7.89 3.02
N VAL A 147 0.69 -8.67 2.15
CA VAL A 147 -0.66 -8.45 1.65
C VAL A 147 -1.45 -9.73 1.77
N GLU A 148 -2.67 -9.63 2.34
CA GLU A 148 -3.62 -10.74 2.38
C GLU A 148 -4.35 -10.83 1.03
N LEU A 149 -4.45 -12.03 0.47
CA LEU A 149 -5.07 -12.34 -0.82
C LEU A 149 -6.08 -13.49 -0.65
N SER A 150 -7.02 -13.59 -1.61
CA SER A 150 -7.99 -14.70 -1.72
C SER A 150 -8.68 -15.02 -0.40
N ASP A 151 -9.35 -14.01 0.18
CA ASP A 151 -10.06 -14.13 1.48
C ASP A 151 -9.14 -14.66 2.60
N LYS A 152 -7.89 -14.16 2.68
CA LYS A 152 -6.86 -14.50 3.67
C LYS A 152 -6.25 -15.89 3.53
N LYS A 153 -6.55 -16.65 2.50
CA LYS A 153 -5.95 -17.96 2.27
C LYS A 153 -4.53 -17.89 1.76
N LEU A 154 -4.22 -16.83 1.03
CA LEU A 154 -2.92 -16.55 0.48
C LEU A 154 -2.37 -15.27 1.06
N LYS A 155 -1.06 -15.20 1.14
CA LYS A 155 -0.32 -13.98 1.45
C LYS A 155 0.75 -13.74 0.39
N LEU A 156 0.83 -12.50 -0.07
CA LEU A 156 2.04 -12.03 -0.72
C LEU A 156 2.95 -11.46 0.37
N ILE A 157 4.19 -11.89 0.38
CA ILE A 157 5.18 -11.44 1.35
C ILE A 157 6.48 -11.04 0.65
N GLY A 158 7.10 -9.98 1.14
CA GLY A 158 8.46 -9.59 0.79
C GLY A 158 9.44 -10.06 1.88
N LEU A 159 10.44 -10.83 1.52
CA LEU A 159 11.46 -11.37 2.44
C LEU A 159 12.86 -10.98 2.00
N LYS A 160 13.71 -10.62 2.96
CA LYS A 160 15.13 -10.45 2.71
C LYS A 160 15.88 -11.75 2.95
N CYS A 161 16.68 -12.17 1.98
CA CYS A 161 17.58 -13.31 2.14
C CYS A 161 18.77 -12.89 2.96
N GLU A 162 18.71 -13.10 4.29
CA GLU A 162 19.76 -12.70 5.21
C GLU A 162 21.03 -13.56 5.03
N ASP A 163 22.12 -13.21 5.75
CA ASP A 163 23.39 -13.93 5.63
C ASP A 163 23.32 -15.41 6.07
N ASN A 164 22.33 -15.76 6.90
CA ASN A 164 22.01 -17.12 7.33
C ASN A 164 21.12 -17.90 6.37
N PHE A 165 20.70 -17.32 5.24
CA PHE A 165 19.91 -18.01 4.22
C PHE A 165 20.66 -19.21 3.63
N LEU A 166 20.17 -20.41 3.93
CA LEU A 166 20.85 -21.67 3.62
C LEU A 166 20.76 -22.11 2.16
N HIS A 167 19.81 -21.54 1.41
CA HIS A 167 19.48 -21.96 0.04
C HIS A 167 20.02 -21.00 -1.03
N SER A 168 21.00 -20.18 -0.68
CA SER A 168 21.65 -19.27 -1.61
C SER A 168 22.29 -20.01 -2.79
N GLY A 169 22.06 -19.51 -3.99
CA GLY A 169 22.55 -20.08 -5.23
C GLY A 169 21.63 -21.11 -5.90
N LEU A 170 20.59 -21.59 -5.20
CA LEU A 170 19.54 -22.41 -5.80
C LEU A 170 18.66 -21.59 -6.73
N SER A 171 18.25 -22.20 -7.83
CA SER A 171 17.26 -21.62 -8.74
C SER A 171 15.84 -21.72 -8.16
N VAL A 172 14.92 -20.89 -8.67
CA VAL A 172 13.50 -20.95 -8.32
C VAL A 172 12.92 -22.35 -8.50
N ARG A 173 13.34 -23.05 -9.56
CA ARG A 173 12.94 -24.46 -9.80
C ARG A 173 13.42 -25.38 -8.69
N GLU A 174 14.73 -25.34 -8.37
CA GLU A 174 15.33 -26.20 -7.34
C GLU A 174 14.70 -25.96 -5.97
N LEU A 175 14.36 -24.70 -5.65
CA LEU A 175 13.63 -24.37 -4.42
C LEU A 175 12.22 -24.96 -4.44
N SER A 176 11.47 -24.84 -5.52
CA SER A 176 10.13 -25.41 -5.64
C SER A 176 10.14 -26.96 -5.55
N GLU A 177 11.16 -27.60 -6.14
CA GLU A 177 11.33 -29.07 -6.06
C GLU A 177 11.74 -29.53 -4.66
N LYS A 178 12.47 -28.70 -3.92
CA LYS A 178 12.91 -28.98 -2.55
C LYS A 178 11.78 -28.85 -1.52
N PHE A 179 10.85 -27.94 -1.77
CA PHE A 179 9.74 -27.62 -0.87
C PHE A 179 8.37 -27.74 -1.56
N PRO A 180 8.01 -28.94 -2.05
CA PRO A 180 6.80 -29.14 -2.83
C PRO A 180 5.51 -28.89 -2.04
N ASP A 181 5.56 -29.07 -0.72
CA ASP A 181 4.40 -28.93 0.17
C ASP A 181 4.13 -27.47 0.60
N TYR A 182 5.05 -26.57 0.36
CA TYR A 182 4.92 -25.17 0.82
C TYR A 182 4.12 -24.29 -0.14
N LEU A 183 3.27 -24.75 -0.94
CA LEU A 183 2.38 -23.98 -1.83
C LEU A 183 2.79 -22.49 -1.96
N ALA A 184 4.06 -22.27 -2.37
CA ALA A 184 4.69 -20.96 -2.45
C ALA A 184 5.25 -20.71 -3.85
N ASN A 185 5.13 -19.48 -4.36
CA ASN A 185 5.63 -19.08 -5.67
C ASN A 185 6.33 -17.73 -5.63
N ILE A 186 7.61 -17.70 -6.00
CA ILE A 186 8.40 -16.46 -6.06
C ILE A 186 8.01 -15.70 -7.32
N MET A 187 7.64 -14.43 -7.15
CA MET A 187 7.12 -13.56 -8.19
C MET A 187 8.19 -12.69 -8.81
N PHE A 188 8.95 -11.99 -7.97
CA PHE A 188 10.00 -11.07 -8.38
C PHE A 188 11.05 -10.90 -7.29
N ILE A 189 12.18 -10.29 -7.66
CA ILE A 189 13.35 -10.09 -6.80
C ILE A 189 13.84 -8.65 -6.92
N PHE A 190 14.28 -8.09 -5.79
CA PHE A 190 15.12 -6.90 -5.75
C PHE A 190 16.53 -7.33 -5.33
N ARG A 191 17.51 -7.02 -6.18
CA ARG A 191 18.93 -7.31 -5.97
C ARG A 191 19.74 -6.03 -6.15
N GLY A 192 20.14 -5.40 -5.05
CA GLY A 192 20.66 -4.04 -5.06
C GLY A 192 19.64 -3.10 -5.69
N ASP A 193 20.05 -2.34 -6.69
CA ASP A 193 19.16 -1.40 -7.41
C ASP A 193 18.35 -2.05 -8.54
N GLN A 194 18.56 -3.34 -8.80
CA GLN A 194 17.84 -4.05 -9.87
C GLN A 194 16.55 -4.67 -9.33
N LYS A 195 15.47 -4.44 -10.05
CA LYS A 195 14.14 -5.01 -9.79
C LYS A 195 13.72 -5.81 -11.03
N PHE A 196 13.39 -7.08 -10.88
CA PHE A 196 13.04 -7.93 -12.02
C PHE A 196 12.12 -9.10 -11.65
N THR A 197 11.28 -9.51 -12.58
CA THR A 197 10.49 -10.74 -12.49
C THR A 197 11.38 -11.97 -12.64
N VAL A 198 11.06 -13.03 -11.91
CA VAL A 198 11.86 -14.27 -11.93
C VAL A 198 11.37 -15.24 -13.00
N ASN A 199 12.25 -16.13 -13.41
CA ASN A 199 11.91 -17.34 -14.15
C ASN A 199 12.45 -18.60 -13.44
N SER A 200 12.16 -19.77 -13.95
CA SER A 200 12.53 -21.04 -13.31
C SER A 200 14.04 -21.25 -13.11
N SER A 201 14.88 -20.58 -13.91
CA SER A 201 16.34 -20.65 -13.82
C SER A 201 16.97 -19.51 -13.02
N THR A 202 16.17 -18.54 -12.56
CA THR A 202 16.66 -17.43 -11.74
C THR A 202 17.18 -17.98 -10.41
N LYS A 203 18.42 -17.66 -10.06
CA LYS A 203 19.06 -18.05 -8.81
C LYS A 203 18.77 -17.01 -7.73
N ILE A 204 18.50 -17.49 -6.52
CA ILE A 204 18.31 -16.63 -5.34
C ILE A 204 19.65 -16.47 -4.64
N GLU A 205 20.00 -15.26 -4.29
CA GLU A 205 21.29 -14.92 -3.67
C GLU A 205 21.07 -14.30 -2.28
N LYS A 206 22.11 -14.32 -1.46
CA LYS A 206 22.10 -13.58 -0.19
C LYS A 206 21.91 -12.09 -0.47
N LYS A 207 21.20 -11.42 0.43
CA LYS A 207 20.81 -9.99 0.33
C LYS A 207 19.74 -9.68 -0.73
N ASP A 208 19.26 -10.68 -1.49
CA ASP A 208 18.07 -10.48 -2.31
C ASP A 208 16.87 -10.17 -1.41
N THR A 209 16.02 -9.28 -1.87
CA THR A 209 14.65 -9.19 -1.37
C THR A 209 13.76 -9.92 -2.35
N ILE A 210 13.16 -11.02 -1.92
CA ILE A 210 12.25 -11.83 -2.73
C ILE A 210 10.81 -11.51 -2.37
N PHE A 211 9.95 -11.50 -3.36
CA PHE A 211 8.52 -11.38 -3.16
C PHE A 211 7.85 -12.66 -3.65
N LEU A 212 7.07 -13.27 -2.77
CA LEU A 212 6.43 -14.55 -3.05
C LEU A 212 4.99 -14.59 -2.56
N VAL A 213 4.15 -15.33 -3.28
CA VAL A 213 2.81 -15.71 -2.83
C VAL A 213 2.92 -17.04 -2.10
N VAL A 214 2.33 -17.13 -0.93
CA VAL A 214 2.36 -18.34 -0.07
C VAL A 214 0.99 -18.58 0.53
N GLU A 215 0.64 -19.86 0.72
CA GLU A 215 -0.51 -20.26 1.53
C GLU A 215 -0.33 -19.80 2.99
N THR A 216 -1.39 -19.25 3.57
CA THR A 216 -1.33 -18.64 4.91
C THR A 216 -0.85 -19.64 5.97
N ASP A 217 -1.26 -20.90 5.88
CA ASP A 217 -0.87 -21.94 6.85
C ASP A 217 0.61 -22.32 6.75
N ASN A 218 1.24 -22.14 5.59
CA ASN A 218 2.66 -22.43 5.35
C ASN A 218 3.60 -21.24 5.62
N LEU A 219 3.06 -20.08 6.00
CA LEU A 219 3.83 -18.86 6.16
C LEU A 219 5.00 -19.02 7.14
N THR A 220 4.75 -19.60 8.29
CA THR A 220 5.75 -19.80 9.36
C THR A 220 6.92 -20.65 8.90
N ASP A 221 6.62 -21.74 8.19
CA ASP A 221 7.63 -22.69 7.70
C ASP A 221 8.49 -22.01 6.62
N VAL A 222 7.84 -21.28 5.69
CA VAL A 222 8.54 -20.53 4.66
C VAL A 222 9.45 -19.45 5.28
N LEU A 223 8.96 -18.68 6.25
CA LEU A 223 9.78 -17.69 6.95
C LEU A 223 11.02 -18.33 7.58
N SER A 224 10.86 -19.49 8.23
CA SER A 224 11.98 -20.22 8.86
C SER A 224 13.01 -20.67 7.83
N GLU A 225 12.62 -21.17 6.67
CA GLU A 225 13.52 -21.60 5.59
C GLU A 225 14.35 -20.45 5.00
N PHE A 226 13.80 -19.23 5.04
CA PHE A 226 14.53 -18.03 4.63
C PHE A 226 15.34 -17.36 5.75
N GLY A 227 15.40 -17.99 6.93
CA GLY A 227 16.22 -17.55 8.06
C GLY A 227 15.51 -16.61 9.04
N HIS A 228 14.21 -16.43 8.91
CA HIS A 228 13.40 -15.58 9.78
C HIS A 228 12.72 -16.44 10.86
N GLN A 229 13.24 -16.38 12.09
CA GLN A 229 12.73 -17.19 13.21
C GLN A 229 11.74 -16.47 14.12
N GLU A 230 11.68 -15.13 14.08
CA GLU A 230 10.80 -14.35 14.94
C GLU A 230 9.46 -14.10 14.25
N LEU A 231 8.41 -14.62 14.88
CA LEU A 231 7.04 -14.60 14.31
C LEU A 231 6.22 -13.38 14.69
N GLN A 232 6.66 -12.56 15.64
CA GLN A 232 5.92 -11.37 16.10
C GLN A 232 6.85 -10.33 16.72
N ALA A 233 6.54 -9.06 16.49
CA ALA A 233 7.18 -7.97 17.22
C ALA A 233 6.77 -8.04 18.69
N LYS A 234 7.75 -8.16 19.60
CA LYS A 234 7.48 -8.18 21.05
C LYS A 234 7.33 -6.77 21.61
N LYS A 235 8.07 -5.81 21.05
CA LYS A 235 8.07 -4.42 21.46
C LYS A 235 8.22 -3.49 20.26
N ALA A 236 7.45 -2.40 20.25
CA ALA A 236 7.54 -1.33 19.26
C ALA A 236 7.65 0.03 19.97
N VAL A 237 8.43 0.93 19.39
CA VAL A 237 8.51 2.33 19.82
C VAL A 237 8.04 3.19 18.65
N ILE A 238 6.99 3.97 18.86
CA ILE A 238 6.43 4.91 17.89
C ILE A 238 6.96 6.31 18.22
N ILE A 239 7.56 6.99 17.25
CA ILE A 239 8.02 8.38 17.37
C ILE A 239 7.10 9.25 16.49
N GLY A 240 6.27 10.05 17.15
CA GLY A 240 5.25 10.89 16.54
C GLY A 240 3.82 10.41 16.81
N GLY A 241 3.10 11.16 17.65
CA GLY A 241 1.73 10.90 18.06
C GLY A 241 0.67 11.65 17.23
N GLY A 242 1.01 12.03 15.99
CA GLY A 242 0.08 12.63 15.04
C GLY A 242 -1.09 11.68 14.67
N ASN A 243 -1.81 11.98 13.59
CA ASN A 243 -2.96 11.17 13.18
C ASN A 243 -2.57 9.73 12.80
N ILE A 244 -1.42 9.55 12.14
CA ILE A 244 -0.92 8.20 11.79
C ILE A 244 -0.53 7.44 13.05
N GLY A 245 0.25 8.07 13.94
CA GLY A 245 0.69 7.45 15.20
C GLY A 245 -0.46 7.05 16.10
N PHE A 246 -1.46 7.90 16.24
CA PHE A 246 -2.66 7.58 16.99
C PHE A 246 -3.46 6.44 16.36
N SER A 247 -3.67 6.47 15.04
CA SER A 247 -4.36 5.39 14.34
C SER A 247 -3.61 4.05 14.45
N LEU A 248 -2.27 4.07 14.36
CA LEU A 248 -1.45 2.88 14.55
C LEU A 248 -1.57 2.34 15.98
N ALA A 249 -1.48 3.22 16.98
CA ALA A 249 -1.63 2.88 18.38
C ALA A 249 -2.98 2.19 18.65
N GLN A 250 -4.07 2.76 18.13
CA GLN A 250 -5.40 2.16 18.24
C GLN A 250 -5.51 0.78 17.55
N LEU A 251 -4.87 0.60 16.37
CA LEU A 251 -4.84 -0.70 15.70
C LEU A 251 -4.10 -1.74 16.54
N ILE A 252 -2.99 -1.36 17.19
CA ILE A 252 -2.24 -2.26 18.06
C ILE A 252 -3.08 -2.64 19.30
N GLU A 253 -3.71 -1.68 19.96
CA GLU A 253 -4.54 -1.94 21.14
C GLU A 253 -5.75 -2.85 20.86
N ASN A 254 -6.39 -2.66 19.70
CA ASN A 254 -7.55 -3.43 19.30
C ASN A 254 -7.21 -4.79 18.67
N SER A 255 -5.92 -5.13 18.56
CA SER A 255 -5.49 -6.40 17.97
C SER A 255 -5.45 -7.52 19.03
N GLU A 256 -5.64 -8.76 18.56
CA GLU A 256 -5.40 -9.95 19.40
C GLU A 256 -3.90 -10.21 19.67
N THR A 257 -3.03 -9.54 18.89
CA THR A 257 -1.58 -9.69 19.01
C THR A 257 -1.04 -8.72 20.05
N TYR A 258 -0.48 -9.24 21.13
CA TYR A 258 0.15 -8.39 22.14
C TYR A 258 1.51 -7.88 21.66
N ILE A 259 1.60 -6.56 21.46
CA ILE A 259 2.86 -5.85 21.16
C ILE A 259 3.03 -4.77 22.24
N LYS A 260 4.03 -4.91 23.10
CA LYS A 260 4.35 -3.85 24.07
C LYS A 260 4.74 -2.59 23.30
N THR A 261 3.97 -1.52 23.45
CA THR A 261 4.17 -0.31 22.65
C THR A 261 4.42 0.90 23.54
N GLU A 262 5.45 1.66 23.18
CA GLU A 262 5.78 2.97 23.74
C GLU A 262 5.58 4.02 22.65
N LEU A 263 5.03 5.18 22.97
CA LEU A 263 4.79 6.26 22.02
C LEU A 263 5.44 7.55 22.54
N ILE A 264 6.34 8.15 21.73
CA ILE A 264 7.01 9.41 22.02
C ILE A 264 6.31 10.53 21.24
N GLU A 265 5.90 11.59 21.95
CA GLU A 265 5.29 12.78 21.37
C GLU A 265 5.89 14.05 21.98
N ALA A 266 6.38 14.96 21.12
CA ALA A 266 7.06 16.17 21.57
C ALA A 266 6.09 17.24 22.08
N ASN A 267 4.88 17.31 21.52
CA ASN A 267 3.88 18.28 21.95
C ASN A 267 3.17 17.79 23.21
N LYS A 268 3.26 18.56 24.29
CA LYS A 268 2.70 18.20 25.59
C LYS A 268 1.19 18.00 25.57
N GLU A 269 0.44 18.92 24.96
CA GLU A 269 -1.02 18.84 24.88
C GLU A 269 -1.46 17.59 24.09
N ARG A 270 -0.72 17.28 23.02
CA ARG A 270 -0.95 16.07 22.22
C ARG A 270 -0.61 14.80 22.99
N ALA A 271 0.50 14.78 23.73
CA ALA A 271 0.87 13.65 24.58
C ALA A 271 -0.19 13.39 25.68
N GLU A 272 -0.70 14.43 26.33
CA GLU A 272 -1.80 14.34 27.30
C GLU A 272 -3.09 13.79 26.67
N PHE A 273 -3.43 14.26 25.46
CA PHE A 273 -4.56 13.72 24.70
C PHE A 273 -4.38 12.22 24.41
N LEU A 274 -3.20 11.81 23.93
CA LEU A 274 -2.89 10.41 23.61
C LEU A 274 -2.96 9.53 24.85
N ALA A 275 -2.37 9.96 25.97
CA ALA A 275 -2.40 9.25 27.24
C ALA A 275 -3.82 9.10 27.80
N SER A 276 -4.73 10.02 27.46
CA SER A 276 -6.13 9.96 27.88
C SER A 276 -7.02 9.07 26.99
N ASN A 277 -6.56 8.74 25.78
CA ASN A 277 -7.33 8.01 24.76
C ASN A 277 -6.72 6.64 24.38
N LEU A 278 -5.59 6.25 25.00
CA LEU A 278 -4.93 4.96 24.83
C LEU A 278 -4.81 4.29 26.19
N GLU A 279 -5.22 3.03 26.30
CA GLU A 279 -5.29 2.31 27.58
C GLU A 279 -4.04 1.48 27.87
N ASN A 280 -3.48 0.84 26.82
CA ASN A 280 -2.40 -0.14 26.94
C ASN A 280 -1.06 0.32 26.35
N ILE A 281 -0.98 1.56 25.90
CA ILE A 281 0.23 2.16 25.31
C ILE A 281 0.77 3.22 26.24
N THR A 282 2.06 3.10 26.58
CA THR A 282 2.75 4.12 27.38
C THR A 282 3.10 5.30 26.50
N VAL A 283 2.68 6.51 26.90
CA VAL A 283 2.97 7.75 26.18
C VAL A 283 4.04 8.54 26.94
N THR A 284 5.18 8.79 26.30
CA THR A 284 6.27 9.61 26.81
C THR A 284 6.28 10.98 26.11
N CYS A 285 6.21 12.06 26.90
CA CYS A 285 6.30 13.41 26.35
C CYS A 285 7.78 13.78 26.22
N GLY A 286 8.29 13.90 24.99
CA GLY A 286 9.69 14.23 24.74
C GLY A 286 10.05 14.29 23.25
N ASP A 287 11.27 14.75 22.99
CA ASP A 287 11.82 14.82 21.63
C ASP A 287 12.40 13.44 21.24
N GLY A 288 11.94 12.87 20.13
CA GLY A 288 12.46 11.60 19.58
C GLY A 288 13.91 11.68 19.08
N LEU A 289 14.52 12.85 19.04
CA LEU A 289 15.94 13.06 18.76
C LEU A 289 16.80 13.08 20.05
N ASP A 290 16.18 13.09 21.23
CA ASP A 290 16.90 13.09 22.50
C ASP A 290 17.25 11.66 22.91
N ASN A 291 18.55 11.39 23.07
CA ASN A 291 19.04 10.08 23.51
C ASN A 291 18.50 9.68 24.89
N GLN A 292 18.27 10.62 25.81
CA GLN A 292 17.73 10.33 27.14
C GLN A 292 16.28 9.79 27.03
N ILE A 293 15.48 10.37 26.16
CA ILE A 293 14.11 9.89 25.88
C ILE A 293 14.14 8.52 25.24
N LEU A 294 15.07 8.26 24.28
CA LEU A 294 15.24 6.93 23.68
C LEU A 294 15.68 5.87 24.69
N GLU A 295 16.52 6.23 25.64
CA GLU A 295 16.91 5.36 26.75
C GLU A 295 15.76 5.10 27.73
N GLU A 296 14.96 6.11 28.07
CA GLU A 296 13.79 6.00 28.95
C GLU A 296 12.78 4.99 28.42
N VAL A 297 12.50 5.02 27.12
CA VAL A 297 11.61 4.03 26.47
C VAL A 297 12.30 2.69 26.21
N ASN A 298 13.54 2.48 26.66
CA ASN A 298 14.33 1.27 26.42
C ASN A 298 14.33 0.86 24.94
N ILE A 299 14.75 1.78 24.07
CA ILE A 299 14.75 1.58 22.61
C ILE A 299 15.62 0.36 22.19
N SER A 300 16.65 0.03 22.94
CA SER A 300 17.54 -1.11 22.68
C SER A 300 16.84 -2.48 22.69
N ASP A 301 15.74 -2.59 23.44
CA ASP A 301 14.93 -3.80 23.52
C ASP A 301 13.80 -3.83 22.48
N SER A 302 13.70 -2.78 21.64
CA SER A 302 12.62 -2.71 20.67
C SER A 302 12.94 -3.53 19.42
N GLY A 303 11.97 -4.34 19.03
CA GLY A 303 11.99 -5.01 17.73
C GLY A 303 11.81 -4.01 16.59
N TYR A 304 11.01 -2.96 16.83
CA TYR A 304 10.73 -1.92 15.84
C TYR A 304 10.78 -0.53 16.43
N CYS A 305 11.44 0.40 15.71
CA CYS A 305 11.32 1.83 15.86
C CYS A 305 10.55 2.39 14.67
N ILE A 306 9.48 3.15 14.92
CA ILE A 306 8.56 3.63 13.89
C ILE A 306 8.54 5.15 13.97
N SER A 307 9.23 5.82 13.05
CA SER A 307 9.34 7.28 12.99
C SER A 307 8.35 7.85 11.99
N ILE A 308 7.30 8.50 12.48
CA ILE A 308 6.12 8.93 11.69
C ILE A 308 5.61 10.31 12.10
N THR A 309 6.54 11.23 12.32
CA THR A 309 6.22 12.65 12.50
C THR A 309 5.87 13.31 11.16
N GLU A 310 5.53 14.59 11.17
CA GLU A 310 5.28 15.37 9.94
C GLU A 310 6.56 15.79 9.21
N ASP A 311 7.72 15.67 9.85
CA ASP A 311 9.01 16.13 9.36
C ASP A 311 9.90 14.94 8.94
N ASP A 312 10.25 14.90 7.65
CA ASP A 312 11.05 13.81 7.07
C ASP A 312 12.45 13.72 7.69
N GLU A 313 13.09 14.87 7.97
CA GLU A 313 14.42 14.93 8.54
C GLU A 313 14.41 14.40 9.98
N VAL A 314 13.40 14.76 10.78
CA VAL A 314 13.18 14.20 12.11
C VAL A 314 12.96 12.69 12.05
N ASN A 315 12.14 12.20 11.10
CA ASN A 315 11.89 10.78 10.93
C ASN A 315 13.16 10.00 10.57
N ILE A 316 13.98 10.54 9.67
CA ILE A 316 15.26 9.93 9.28
C ILE A 316 16.21 9.89 10.47
N LEU A 317 16.43 11.03 11.12
CA LEU A 317 17.40 11.14 12.20
C LEU A 317 17.01 10.31 13.43
N SER A 318 15.74 10.31 13.83
CA SER A 318 15.26 9.52 14.95
C SER A 318 15.38 8.02 14.66
N SER A 319 15.09 7.58 13.41
CA SER A 319 15.32 6.20 13.00
C SER A 319 16.78 5.78 13.09
N LEU A 320 17.71 6.62 12.65
CA LEU A 320 19.14 6.35 12.72
C LEU A 320 19.66 6.34 14.17
N LEU A 321 19.18 7.26 15.02
CA LEU A 321 19.51 7.28 16.45
C LEU A 321 18.99 6.03 17.15
N ALA A 322 17.75 5.63 16.88
CA ALA A 322 17.18 4.41 17.42
C ALA A 322 17.97 3.16 16.99
N LYS A 323 18.35 3.04 15.72
CA LYS A 323 19.21 1.96 15.22
C LYS A 323 20.57 1.93 15.93
N ARG A 324 21.20 3.10 16.10
CA ARG A 324 22.46 3.22 16.85
C ARG A 324 22.31 2.83 18.32
N ALA A 325 21.16 3.11 18.93
CA ALA A 325 20.83 2.76 20.30
C ALA A 325 20.41 1.29 20.47
N GLY A 326 20.31 0.51 19.38
CA GLY A 326 20.08 -0.94 19.45
C GLY A 326 18.72 -1.42 18.94
N ALA A 327 17.86 -0.57 18.40
CA ALA A 327 16.60 -1.00 17.78
C ALA A 327 16.88 -1.98 16.61
N ASN A 328 16.14 -3.09 16.53
CA ASN A 328 16.39 -4.10 15.50
C ASN A 328 15.98 -3.61 14.10
N THR A 329 14.83 -3.02 13.96
CA THR A 329 14.29 -2.59 12.66
C THR A 329 13.72 -1.18 12.77
N SER A 330 14.01 -0.33 11.78
CA SER A 330 13.43 0.99 11.64
C SER A 330 12.39 1.03 10.53
N ILE A 331 11.25 1.68 10.80
CA ILE A 331 10.21 2.03 9.82
C ILE A 331 10.10 3.55 9.80
N THR A 332 10.36 4.17 8.65
CA THR A 332 10.50 5.62 8.53
C THR A 332 9.50 6.16 7.50
N LEU A 333 8.64 7.08 7.92
CA LEU A 333 7.73 7.76 7.02
C LEU A 333 8.46 8.85 6.26
N ILE A 334 8.29 8.88 4.93
CA ILE A 334 8.94 9.84 4.04
C ILE A 334 7.92 10.40 3.06
N ASN A 335 7.77 11.71 3.07
CA ASN A 335 6.89 12.44 2.15
C ASN A 335 7.62 12.87 0.87
N ASN A 336 8.95 13.06 0.93
CA ASN A 336 9.79 13.45 -0.20
C ASN A 336 10.52 12.22 -0.77
N SER A 337 10.04 11.73 -1.91
CA SER A 337 10.62 10.56 -2.58
C SER A 337 12.10 10.69 -2.97
N ASN A 338 12.66 11.92 -3.02
CA ASN A 338 14.09 12.11 -3.29
C ASN A 338 14.99 11.51 -2.21
N TYR A 339 14.49 11.35 -0.99
CA TYR A 339 15.25 10.72 0.09
C TYR A 339 15.29 9.20 -0.01
N SER A 340 14.30 8.55 -0.64
CA SER A 340 14.15 7.08 -0.63
C SER A 340 15.40 6.34 -1.12
N SER A 341 16.05 6.82 -2.19
CA SER A 341 17.27 6.21 -2.75
C SER A 341 18.50 6.32 -1.85
N LEU A 342 18.52 7.26 -0.91
CA LEU A 342 19.63 7.47 0.00
C LEU A 342 19.49 6.63 1.29
N LEU A 343 18.25 6.38 1.72
CA LEU A 343 17.95 5.88 3.06
C LEU A 343 18.42 4.44 3.27
N SER A 344 18.29 3.58 2.27
CA SER A 344 18.79 2.20 2.33
C SER A 344 20.30 2.11 2.56
N ASN A 345 21.05 3.10 2.04
CA ASN A 345 22.52 3.15 2.15
C ASN A 345 22.99 3.67 3.51
N ILE A 346 22.17 4.40 4.26
CA ILE A 346 22.55 5.01 5.53
C ILE A 346 22.03 4.26 6.76
N GLY A 347 21.30 3.13 6.57
CA GLY A 347 20.91 2.25 7.66
C GLY A 347 19.45 2.36 8.10
N VAL A 348 18.59 2.96 7.30
CA VAL A 348 17.13 2.86 7.44
C VAL A 348 16.67 1.55 6.80
N ASP A 349 15.95 0.71 7.54
CA ASP A 349 15.56 -0.62 7.04
C ASP A 349 14.34 -0.57 6.12
N MET A 350 13.33 0.25 6.46
CA MET A 350 12.08 0.34 5.71
C MET A 350 11.61 1.79 5.60
N THR A 351 11.10 2.16 4.44
CA THR A 351 10.46 3.44 4.20
C THR A 351 8.98 3.27 3.89
N ILE A 352 8.18 4.27 4.25
CA ILE A 352 6.75 4.33 3.92
C ILE A 352 6.46 5.68 3.30
N ASP A 353 5.94 5.66 2.08
CA ASP A 353 5.42 6.85 1.38
C ASP A 353 3.89 6.88 1.43
N PRO A 354 3.27 7.81 2.17
CA PRO A 354 1.82 7.94 2.26
C PRO A 354 1.14 8.20 0.92
N LYS A 355 1.85 8.87 -0.01
CA LYS A 355 1.30 9.18 -1.34
C LYS A 355 1.11 7.91 -2.16
N ILE A 356 2.12 7.03 -2.18
CA ILE A 356 2.05 5.74 -2.90
C ILE A 356 0.88 4.90 -2.38
N ILE A 357 0.74 4.79 -1.06
CA ILE A 357 -0.37 4.05 -0.44
C ILE A 357 -1.72 4.65 -0.83
N THR A 358 -1.84 5.98 -0.76
CA THR A 358 -3.08 6.68 -1.12
C THR A 358 -3.46 6.47 -2.58
N ILE A 359 -2.50 6.62 -3.49
CA ILE A 359 -2.69 6.44 -4.93
C ILE A 359 -3.16 5.01 -5.22
N SER A 360 -2.48 4.00 -4.67
CA SER A 360 -2.83 2.59 -4.84
C SER A 360 -4.24 2.31 -4.36
N LYS A 361 -4.65 2.84 -3.21
CA LYS A 361 -6.01 2.65 -2.67
C LYS A 361 -7.09 3.34 -3.52
N ILE A 362 -6.81 4.49 -4.08
CA ILE A 362 -7.75 5.17 -4.99
C ILE A 362 -7.89 4.36 -6.28
N LEU A 363 -6.77 3.92 -6.89
CA LEU A 363 -6.80 3.12 -8.12
C LEU A 363 -7.50 1.77 -7.93
N GLU A 364 -7.30 1.10 -6.80
CA GLU A 364 -8.07 -0.09 -6.40
C GLU A 364 -9.58 0.19 -6.48
N LYS A 365 -10.01 1.33 -5.95
CA LYS A 365 -11.43 1.72 -6.00
C LYS A 365 -11.88 2.13 -7.41
N VAL A 366 -11.05 2.78 -8.21
CA VAL A 366 -11.38 3.19 -9.60
C VAL A 366 -11.59 2.00 -10.51
N ARG A 367 -10.67 1.05 -10.50
CA ARG A 367 -10.65 -0.11 -11.40
C ARG A 367 -11.81 -1.06 -11.20
N GLY A 368 -12.48 -1.06 -10.09
CA GLY A 368 -13.67 -1.78 -9.63
C GLY A 368 -14.25 -2.91 -10.51
N VAL A 369 -14.93 -3.89 -9.90
CA VAL A 369 -15.82 -4.95 -10.42
C VAL A 369 -15.16 -6.17 -11.09
N LYS A 370 -14.04 -6.07 -11.83
CA LYS A 370 -13.33 -7.25 -12.40
C LYS A 370 -12.04 -7.61 -11.65
N ILE A 371 -11.48 -6.66 -10.92
CA ILE A 371 -10.30 -6.83 -10.08
C ILE A 371 -10.77 -6.77 -8.63
N ARG A 372 -10.60 -7.87 -7.88
CA ARG A 372 -11.00 -7.91 -6.47
C ARG A 372 -10.11 -7.01 -5.63
N ASN A 373 -8.82 -7.10 -5.86
CA ASN A 373 -7.81 -6.37 -5.14
C ASN A 373 -6.63 -6.02 -6.07
N ASP A 374 -6.01 -4.89 -5.82
CA ASP A 374 -4.84 -4.39 -6.51
C ASP A 374 -3.91 -3.76 -5.48
N TYR A 375 -2.67 -4.23 -5.44
CA TYR A 375 -1.67 -3.81 -4.47
C TYR A 375 -0.40 -3.38 -5.17
N SER A 376 -0.05 -2.10 -5.06
CA SER A 376 1.25 -1.63 -5.52
C SER A 376 2.35 -2.10 -4.57
N ILE A 377 3.40 -2.69 -5.11
CA ILE A 377 4.46 -3.34 -4.36
C ILE A 377 5.81 -2.81 -4.80
N GLY A 378 6.75 -2.84 -3.84
CA GLY A 378 8.13 -2.53 -4.14
C GLY A 378 8.33 -1.10 -4.62
N GLU A 379 7.75 -0.12 -3.92
CA GLU A 379 7.87 1.31 -4.25
C GLU A 379 7.39 1.65 -5.68
N GLY A 380 6.34 0.97 -6.13
CA GLY A 380 5.75 1.20 -7.45
C GLY A 380 6.44 0.42 -8.58
N PHE A 381 7.26 -0.60 -8.29
CA PHE A 381 7.84 -1.48 -9.30
C PHE A 381 6.77 -2.26 -10.05
N GLY A 382 5.74 -2.72 -9.37
CA GLY A 382 4.65 -3.46 -9.97
C GLY A 382 3.41 -3.54 -9.10
N GLU A 383 2.40 -4.19 -9.63
CA GLU A 383 1.11 -4.36 -8.99
C GLU A 383 0.82 -5.86 -8.86
N VAL A 384 0.33 -6.28 -7.70
CA VAL A 384 -0.25 -7.61 -7.52
C VAL A 384 -1.75 -7.47 -7.60
N ILE A 385 -2.33 -8.26 -8.48
CA ILE A 385 -3.72 -8.17 -8.88
C ILE A 385 -4.40 -9.49 -8.59
N GLU A 386 -5.57 -9.40 -8.00
CA GLU A 386 -6.46 -10.52 -7.73
C GLU A 386 -7.73 -10.35 -8.55
N ALA A 387 -8.00 -11.29 -9.44
CA ALA A 387 -9.14 -11.21 -10.35
C ALA A 387 -9.77 -12.57 -10.62
N ASP A 388 -11.09 -12.57 -10.81
CA ASP A 388 -11.84 -13.74 -11.25
C ASP A 388 -11.77 -13.90 -12.76
N ILE A 389 -11.47 -15.11 -13.25
CA ILE A 389 -11.54 -15.44 -14.67
C ILE A 389 -12.99 -15.47 -15.13
N GLN A 390 -13.30 -14.58 -16.07
CA GLN A 390 -14.60 -14.56 -16.75
C GLN A 390 -14.61 -15.50 -17.95
N SER A 391 -15.78 -15.94 -18.38
CA SER A 391 -15.94 -16.79 -19.58
C SER A 391 -15.33 -16.19 -20.84
N GLU A 392 -15.38 -14.86 -20.98
CA GLU A 392 -14.84 -14.12 -22.13
C GLU A 392 -13.34 -13.82 -22.01
N SER A 393 -12.71 -14.14 -20.87
CA SER A 393 -11.27 -13.89 -20.67
C SER A 393 -10.45 -14.70 -21.66
N PHE A 394 -9.41 -14.07 -22.23
CA PHE A 394 -8.48 -14.77 -23.11
C PHE A 394 -7.69 -15.90 -22.41
N LEU A 395 -7.67 -15.90 -21.07
CA LEU A 395 -7.07 -16.94 -20.23
C LEU A 395 -7.96 -18.18 -20.15
N CYS A 396 -9.29 -18.02 -20.23
CA CYS A 396 -10.23 -19.10 -19.98
C CYS A 396 -10.03 -20.29 -20.92
N ASN A 397 -9.96 -21.50 -20.36
CA ASN A 397 -9.74 -22.78 -21.06
C ASN A 397 -8.38 -22.92 -21.77
N LYS A 398 -7.39 -22.08 -21.47
CA LYS A 398 -6.02 -22.21 -21.97
C LYS A 398 -5.07 -22.63 -20.85
N ASN A 399 -4.01 -23.33 -21.22
CA ASN A 399 -2.94 -23.61 -20.28
C ASN A 399 -1.86 -22.50 -20.33
N LEU A 400 -1.06 -22.42 -19.25
CA LEU A 400 -0.05 -21.37 -19.11
C LEU A 400 1.01 -21.38 -20.24
N LYS A 401 1.27 -22.55 -20.84
CA LYS A 401 2.22 -22.69 -21.97
C LYS A 401 1.68 -22.08 -23.25
N GLU A 402 0.36 -22.10 -23.46
CA GLU A 402 -0.31 -21.53 -24.64
C GLU A 402 -0.48 -20.02 -24.55
N LEU A 403 -0.29 -19.47 -23.34
CA LEU A 403 -0.43 -18.05 -23.09
C LEU A 403 0.90 -17.34 -23.36
N GLU A 404 0.94 -16.49 -24.37
CA GLU A 404 2.07 -15.59 -24.61
C GLU A 404 1.94 -14.36 -23.69
N LEU A 405 2.19 -14.54 -22.40
CA LEU A 405 2.17 -13.44 -21.45
C LEU A 405 3.31 -12.46 -21.73
N PRO A 406 3.07 -11.14 -21.68
CA PRO A 406 4.12 -10.14 -21.79
C PRO A 406 5.22 -10.37 -20.74
N LYS A 407 6.46 -10.03 -21.09
CA LYS A 407 7.54 -9.99 -20.10
C LYS A 407 7.17 -8.99 -19.00
N GLY A 408 7.36 -9.37 -17.74
CA GLY A 408 6.96 -8.57 -16.59
C GLY A 408 5.58 -8.94 -16.02
N ILE A 409 4.85 -9.90 -16.62
CA ILE A 409 3.65 -10.50 -16.03
C ILE A 409 4.00 -11.89 -15.50
N ARG A 410 3.54 -12.19 -14.28
CA ARG A 410 3.71 -13.51 -13.66
C ARG A 410 2.45 -13.92 -12.90
N ILE A 411 2.04 -15.16 -13.09
CA ILE A 411 0.91 -15.76 -12.35
C ILE A 411 1.47 -16.32 -11.02
N GLY A 412 0.91 -15.88 -9.91
CA GLY A 412 1.31 -16.29 -8.57
C GLY A 412 0.64 -17.59 -8.13
N SER A 413 -0.69 -17.58 -8.17
CA SER A 413 -1.50 -18.69 -7.72
C SER A 413 -2.89 -18.63 -8.36
N ILE A 414 -3.60 -19.74 -8.26
CA ILE A 414 -5.01 -19.87 -8.62
C ILE A 414 -5.73 -20.45 -7.40
N VAL A 415 -6.86 -19.88 -7.04
CA VAL A 415 -7.78 -20.51 -6.07
C VAL A 415 -9.01 -20.99 -6.83
N ARG A 416 -9.21 -22.32 -6.84
CA ARG A 416 -10.32 -23.00 -7.49
C ARG A 416 -11.03 -23.88 -6.48
N ASP A 417 -12.33 -23.72 -6.32
CA ASP A 417 -13.14 -24.51 -5.36
C ASP A 417 -12.51 -24.55 -3.96
N LYS A 418 -12.02 -23.38 -3.51
CA LYS A 418 -11.31 -23.20 -2.23
C LYS A 418 -9.93 -23.88 -2.13
N LYS A 419 -9.43 -24.53 -3.17
CA LYS A 419 -8.10 -25.14 -3.22
C LYS A 419 -7.10 -24.20 -3.90
N ILE A 420 -5.92 -24.11 -3.31
CA ILE A 420 -4.80 -23.33 -3.85
C ILE A 420 -4.05 -24.20 -4.86
N ILE A 421 -3.75 -23.64 -6.01
CA ILE A 421 -2.98 -24.25 -7.09
C ILE A 421 -1.83 -23.29 -7.43
N ILE A 422 -0.59 -23.76 -7.26
CA ILE A 422 0.57 -23.07 -7.80
C ILE A 422 0.67 -23.46 -9.28
N PRO A 423 0.51 -22.50 -10.21
CA PRO A 423 0.41 -22.82 -11.64
C PRO A 423 1.74 -23.29 -12.22
N ASN A 424 1.65 -24.27 -13.08
CA ASN A 424 2.75 -24.76 -13.93
C ASN A 424 2.36 -24.66 -15.40
N SER A 425 3.26 -25.02 -16.31
CA SER A 425 3.05 -24.92 -17.76
C SER A 425 1.81 -25.66 -18.29
N GLN A 426 1.31 -26.66 -17.57
CA GLN A 426 0.15 -27.49 -17.95
C GLN A 426 -1.13 -27.05 -17.24
N THR A 427 -1.06 -26.11 -16.33
CA THR A 427 -2.24 -25.64 -15.58
C THR A 427 -3.20 -24.92 -16.52
N VAL A 428 -4.42 -25.45 -16.64
CA VAL A 428 -5.50 -24.84 -17.43
C VAL A 428 -6.34 -23.93 -16.55
N PHE A 429 -6.52 -22.69 -17.01
CA PHE A 429 -7.40 -21.70 -16.36
C PHE A 429 -8.86 -22.03 -16.65
N LYS A 430 -9.72 -21.86 -15.67
CA LYS A 430 -11.17 -22.10 -15.78
C LYS A 430 -11.94 -20.84 -15.40
N GLU A 431 -13.17 -20.78 -15.89
CA GLU A 431 -14.12 -19.77 -15.42
C GLU A 431 -14.29 -19.85 -13.90
N ASN A 432 -14.40 -18.70 -13.24
CA ASN A 432 -14.46 -18.49 -11.79
C ASN A 432 -13.20 -18.92 -11.00
N ASP A 433 -12.07 -19.14 -11.67
CA ASP A 433 -10.79 -19.20 -10.98
C ASP A 433 -10.48 -17.81 -10.42
N ASP A 434 -10.14 -17.75 -9.14
CA ASP A 434 -9.54 -16.55 -8.53
C ASP A 434 -8.03 -16.62 -8.76
N VAL A 435 -7.50 -15.70 -9.56
CA VAL A 435 -6.10 -15.70 -9.99
C VAL A 435 -5.37 -14.50 -9.41
N VAL A 436 -4.25 -14.81 -8.78
CA VAL A 436 -3.29 -13.79 -8.32
C VAL A 436 -2.17 -13.67 -9.33
N PHE A 437 -1.95 -12.50 -9.86
CA PHE A 437 -0.83 -12.21 -10.76
C PHE A 437 -0.13 -10.91 -10.43
N PHE A 438 1.12 -10.87 -10.81
CA PHE A 438 1.97 -9.70 -10.75
C PHE A 438 2.14 -9.11 -12.15
N ALA A 439 2.09 -7.79 -12.25
CA ALA A 439 2.42 -7.03 -13.45
C ALA A 439 3.36 -5.87 -13.11
N GLU A 440 4.44 -5.69 -13.89
CA GLU A 440 5.29 -4.51 -13.77
C GLU A 440 4.49 -3.25 -14.17
N THR A 441 4.72 -2.15 -13.47
CA THR A 441 3.94 -0.89 -13.62
C THR A 441 3.90 -0.34 -15.05
N ASN A 442 4.87 -0.70 -15.88
CA ASN A 442 4.92 -0.26 -17.29
C ASN A 442 3.96 -1.05 -18.21
N LEU A 443 3.31 -2.08 -17.70
CA LEU A 443 2.40 -2.92 -18.46
C LEU A 443 0.95 -2.50 -18.18
N SER A 444 0.25 -2.14 -19.23
CA SER A 444 -1.19 -1.85 -19.14
C SER A 444 -1.96 -3.17 -18.93
N LEU A 445 -2.82 -3.20 -17.90
CA LEU A 445 -3.69 -4.34 -17.56
C LEU A 445 -4.81 -4.61 -18.58
N ILE A 446 -4.91 -3.80 -19.64
CA ILE A 446 -5.94 -3.94 -20.68
C ILE A 446 -5.78 -5.24 -21.48
N HIS A 447 -4.67 -5.94 -21.33
CA HIS A 447 -4.36 -7.16 -22.06
C HIS A 447 -4.57 -8.45 -21.27
N ILE A 448 -5.08 -8.37 -20.04
CA ILE A 448 -5.40 -9.53 -19.17
C ILE A 448 -6.90 -9.58 -18.91
#